data_2678fd5ffbee81295261c63a65293c17
#
_entry.id   2678fd5ffbee81295261c63a65293c17
#
_cell.length_a   1.000
_cell.length_b   1.000
_cell.length_c   1.000
_cell.angle_alpha   90.00
_cell.angle_beta   90.00
_cell.angle_gamma   90.00
#
_symmetry.space_group_name_H-M   'P 1'
#
loop_
_entity.id
_entity.type
_entity.pdbx_description
1 polymer ?
#
loop_
_entity_poly.entity_id
_entity_poly.type
_entity_poly.pdbx_seq_one_letter_code
_entity_poly.pdbx_strand_id
1 'polypeptide(L)'
;MIESYVEKITAKVKDGSGKLNPGDIERNIYSAIKLFSKHKPNTSVVDVTGDGTQDYALPSGWVDEFSFIKSIEYPVGNVPADLLDEEEYAIYQTTSAKKVRLLTIAPPATETFRVTFTIPRTELTIPDNDVDALANLAASLCLEELANAYTQTSDSTIGADSVNWRSKGYEFGQRAKRLYQLYKEHMGIKEGDLTPPASAVIDLELNYPGGADRLTHPRWRRDRR
;
A
#
# COMPACT_ATOMS: atom_id res chain seq x y z
N MET A 1 7.06 -19.45 -6.65
CA MET A 1 7.48 -18.06 -6.36
C MET A 1 7.59 -17.79 -4.84
N ILE A 2 6.65 -18.23 -3.99
CA ILE A 2 6.79 -18.17 -2.51
C ILE A 2 8.09 -18.82 -2.06
N GLU A 3 8.50 -19.95 -2.64
CA GLU A 3 9.73 -20.65 -2.32
C GLU A 3 10.98 -19.77 -2.41
N SER A 4 11.09 -18.91 -3.42
CA SER A 4 12.21 -17.97 -3.54
C SER A 4 12.23 -16.91 -2.45
N TYR A 5 11.06 -16.49 -1.96
CA TYR A 5 10.96 -15.62 -0.80
C TYR A 5 11.35 -16.34 0.48
N VAL A 6 10.88 -17.58 0.67
CA VAL A 6 11.23 -18.42 1.82
C VAL A 6 12.74 -18.60 1.90
N GLU A 7 13.42 -18.90 0.78
CA GLU A 7 14.87 -19.04 0.73
C GLU A 7 15.58 -17.75 1.15
N LYS A 8 15.19 -16.60 0.58
CA LYS A 8 15.76 -15.29 0.93
C LYS A 8 15.56 -14.94 2.41
N ILE A 9 14.36 -15.21 2.94
CA ILE A 9 14.02 -14.92 4.33
C ILE A 9 14.80 -15.84 5.28
N THR A 10 14.85 -17.13 5.00
CA THR A 10 15.61 -18.09 5.79
C THR A 10 17.10 -17.71 5.85
N ALA A 11 17.68 -17.24 4.74
CA ALA A 11 19.05 -16.75 4.69
C ALA A 11 19.26 -15.49 5.56
N LYS A 12 18.26 -14.62 5.68
CA LYS A 12 18.31 -13.41 6.51
C LYS A 12 18.05 -13.70 7.99
N VAL A 13 17.12 -14.57 8.30
CA VAL A 13 16.73 -14.94 9.67
C VAL A 13 17.79 -15.78 10.35
N LYS A 14 18.34 -16.79 9.67
CA LYS A 14 19.34 -17.76 10.17
C LYS A 14 18.91 -18.36 11.52
N ASP A 15 17.70 -18.92 11.58
CA ASP A 15 17.22 -19.62 12.76
C ASP A 15 17.94 -20.99 12.91
N GLY A 16 19.04 -20.98 13.66
CA GLY A 16 19.78 -22.22 13.97
C GLY A 16 19.07 -23.13 14.99
N SER A 17 17.97 -22.69 15.58
CA SER A 17 17.23 -23.46 16.57
C SER A 17 16.00 -24.18 16.00
N GLY A 18 15.60 -23.86 14.77
CA GLY A 18 14.44 -24.46 14.12
C GLY A 18 13.11 -24.16 14.82
N LYS A 19 13.02 -23.03 15.54
CA LYS A 19 11.79 -22.62 16.22
C LYS A 19 10.73 -22.05 15.26
N LEU A 20 11.16 -21.56 14.09
CA LEU A 20 10.26 -21.10 13.04
C LEU A 20 9.91 -22.27 12.12
N ASN A 21 8.64 -22.59 12.05
CA ASN A 21 8.16 -23.55 11.06
C ASN A 21 8.00 -22.91 9.68
N PRO A 22 8.07 -23.66 8.58
CA PRO A 22 7.82 -23.13 7.24
C PRO A 22 6.49 -22.38 7.12
N GLY A 23 5.42 -22.85 7.78
CA GLY A 23 4.12 -22.19 7.81
C GLY A 23 4.13 -20.82 8.51
N ASP A 24 5.02 -20.62 9.49
CA ASP A 24 5.18 -19.32 10.16
C ASP A 24 5.85 -18.32 9.19
N ILE A 25 6.83 -18.80 8.44
CA ILE A 25 7.51 -17.97 7.42
C ILE A 25 6.51 -17.54 6.34
N GLU A 26 5.70 -18.47 5.83
CA GLU A 26 4.68 -18.16 4.83
C GLU A 26 3.65 -17.15 5.36
N ARG A 27 3.15 -17.34 6.58
CA ARG A 27 2.24 -16.38 7.23
C ARG A 27 2.86 -14.98 7.31
N ASN A 28 4.13 -14.88 7.67
CA ASN A 28 4.84 -13.62 7.75
C ASN A 28 5.08 -13.00 6.36
N ILE A 29 5.28 -13.81 5.31
CA ILE A 29 5.32 -13.32 3.92
C ILE A 29 3.98 -12.68 3.55
N TYR A 30 2.85 -13.34 3.78
CA TYR A 30 1.54 -12.77 3.47
C TYR A 30 1.25 -11.51 4.27
N SER A 31 1.66 -11.46 5.54
CA SER A 31 1.53 -10.27 6.38
C SER A 31 2.39 -9.12 5.85
N ALA A 32 3.60 -9.41 5.40
CA ALA A 32 4.48 -8.45 4.78
C ALA A 32 3.92 -7.93 3.44
N ILE A 33 3.36 -8.79 2.59
CA ILE A 33 2.71 -8.39 1.33
C ILE A 33 1.52 -7.46 1.61
N LYS A 34 0.72 -7.74 2.62
CA LYS A 34 -0.40 -6.87 3.02
C LYS A 34 0.08 -5.49 3.47
N LEU A 35 1.14 -5.45 4.29
CA LEU A 35 1.72 -4.18 4.74
C LEU A 35 2.40 -3.42 3.60
N PHE A 36 3.15 -4.12 2.75
CA PHE A 36 3.76 -3.55 1.55
C PHE A 36 2.70 -2.96 0.61
N SER A 37 1.57 -3.66 0.43
CA SER A 37 0.45 -3.18 -0.41
C SER A 37 -0.12 -1.86 0.08
N LYS A 38 -0.15 -1.61 1.40
CA LYS A 38 -0.57 -0.31 1.96
C LYS A 38 0.39 0.82 1.61
N HIS A 39 1.69 0.54 1.57
CA HIS A 39 2.70 1.54 1.24
C HIS A 39 2.86 1.74 -0.27
N LYS A 40 2.73 0.67 -1.06
CA LYS A 40 2.89 0.70 -2.52
C LYS A 40 1.85 -0.21 -3.19
N PRO A 41 0.58 0.21 -3.24
CA PRO A 41 -0.48 -0.59 -3.85
C PRO A 41 -0.20 -0.85 -5.33
N ASN A 42 -0.81 -1.89 -5.86
CA ASN A 42 -0.86 -2.09 -7.31
C ASN A 42 -1.96 -1.22 -7.91
N THR A 43 -1.86 -0.93 -9.20
CA THR A 43 -2.85 -0.16 -9.94
C THR A 43 -3.57 -1.07 -10.93
N SER A 44 -4.89 -0.96 -10.97
CA SER A 44 -5.74 -1.61 -11.96
C SER A 44 -6.47 -0.56 -12.77
N VAL A 45 -6.71 -0.86 -14.03
CA VAL A 45 -7.40 0.01 -14.97
C VAL A 45 -8.56 -0.77 -15.59
N VAL A 46 -9.75 -0.20 -15.55
CA VAL A 46 -10.96 -0.82 -16.10
C VAL A 46 -11.74 0.21 -16.91
N ASP A 47 -12.11 -0.15 -18.13
CA ASP A 47 -13.01 0.65 -18.95
C ASP A 47 -14.47 0.24 -18.64
N VAL A 48 -15.29 1.22 -18.30
CA VAL A 48 -16.69 1.05 -17.94
C VAL A 48 -17.55 1.69 -19.03
N THR A 49 -18.48 0.93 -19.57
CA THR A 49 -19.44 1.46 -20.56
C THR A 49 -20.49 2.30 -19.87
N GLY A 50 -20.78 3.47 -20.40
CA GLY A 50 -21.87 4.32 -19.93
C GLY A 50 -23.23 3.64 -20.09
N ASP A 51 -24.21 4.09 -19.34
CA ASP A 51 -25.62 3.66 -19.43
C ASP A 51 -26.59 4.86 -19.37
N GLY A 52 -26.05 6.08 -19.42
CA GLY A 52 -26.81 7.31 -19.29
C GLY A 52 -27.18 7.67 -17.85
N THR A 53 -26.66 6.93 -16.86
CA THR A 53 -26.83 7.23 -15.44
C THR A 53 -25.55 7.84 -14.84
N GLN A 54 -25.63 8.26 -13.59
CA GLN A 54 -24.47 8.75 -12.83
C GLN A 54 -23.89 7.70 -11.89
N ASP A 55 -24.60 6.61 -11.62
CA ASP A 55 -24.25 5.63 -10.59
C ASP A 55 -23.80 4.30 -11.22
N TYR A 56 -22.51 4.00 -11.11
CA TYR A 56 -21.89 2.79 -11.65
C TYR A 56 -21.45 1.83 -10.56
N ALA A 57 -21.48 0.55 -10.85
CA ALA A 57 -20.91 -0.45 -9.95
C ALA A 57 -19.41 -0.21 -9.78
N LEU A 58 -18.90 -0.56 -8.60
CA LEU A 58 -17.44 -0.54 -8.37
C LEU A 58 -16.75 -1.50 -9.36
N PRO A 59 -15.55 -1.12 -9.85
CA PRO A 59 -14.78 -1.95 -10.78
C PRO A 59 -14.50 -3.35 -10.23
N SER A 60 -14.39 -4.34 -11.10
CA SER A 60 -13.96 -5.68 -10.71
C SER A 60 -12.56 -5.64 -10.11
N GLY A 61 -12.35 -6.33 -9.00
CA GLY A 61 -11.10 -6.29 -8.24
C GLY A 61 -11.03 -5.20 -7.17
N TRP A 62 -12.09 -4.38 -7.03
CA TRP A 62 -12.19 -3.44 -5.93
C TRP A 62 -12.20 -4.16 -4.58
N VAL A 63 -11.38 -3.69 -3.65
CA VAL A 63 -11.32 -4.20 -2.27
C VAL A 63 -11.75 -3.08 -1.33
N ASP A 64 -12.87 -3.30 -0.63
CA ASP A 64 -13.40 -2.34 0.33
C ASP A 64 -12.36 -1.98 1.40
N GLU A 65 -12.35 -0.72 1.81
CA GLU A 65 -11.43 -0.16 2.81
C GLU A 65 -9.93 -0.14 2.42
N PHE A 66 -9.62 -0.68 1.23
CA PHE A 66 -8.26 -0.64 0.69
C PHE A 66 -8.17 0.16 -0.60
N SER A 67 -9.09 -0.11 -1.55
CA SER A 67 -9.04 0.50 -2.88
C SER A 67 -9.51 1.96 -2.85
N PHE A 68 -8.84 2.80 -3.62
CA PHE A 68 -9.26 4.17 -3.91
C PHE A 68 -9.06 4.48 -5.39
N ILE A 69 -9.87 5.38 -5.92
CA ILE A 69 -9.77 5.83 -7.30
C ILE A 69 -8.58 6.79 -7.41
N LYS A 70 -7.70 6.55 -8.37
CA LYS A 70 -6.58 7.44 -8.69
C LYS A 70 -6.97 8.50 -9.71
N SER A 71 -7.71 8.09 -10.73
CA SER A 71 -8.18 8.98 -11.79
C SER A 71 -9.35 8.34 -12.54
N ILE A 72 -10.19 9.18 -13.11
CA ILE A 72 -11.21 8.79 -14.08
C ILE A 72 -10.96 9.59 -15.34
N GLU A 73 -10.80 8.90 -16.48
CA GLU A 73 -10.65 9.51 -17.81
C GLU A 73 -11.99 9.47 -18.54
N TYR A 74 -12.45 10.62 -19.02
CA TYR A 74 -13.65 10.71 -19.84
C TYR A 74 -13.65 11.99 -20.68
N PRO A 75 -13.91 11.88 -22.00
CA PRO A 75 -14.02 10.63 -22.78
C PRO A 75 -12.68 9.94 -22.97
N VAL A 76 -12.72 8.59 -23.09
CA VAL A 76 -11.49 7.80 -23.24
C VAL A 76 -10.89 8.00 -24.63
N GLY A 77 -9.56 8.18 -24.65
CA GLY A 77 -8.77 8.19 -25.89
C GLY A 77 -8.38 9.56 -26.41
N ASN A 78 -8.67 10.62 -25.71
CA ASN A 78 -8.18 11.96 -26.03
C ASN A 78 -6.66 12.09 -25.73
N VAL A 79 -5.99 12.99 -26.47
CA VAL A 79 -4.57 13.28 -26.26
C VAL A 79 -4.39 14.79 -26.18
N PRO A 80 -4.04 15.35 -25.02
CA PRO A 80 -3.87 14.67 -23.72
C PRO A 80 -5.17 14.03 -23.19
N ALA A 81 -5.04 13.09 -22.24
CA ALA A 81 -6.19 12.45 -21.62
C ALA A 81 -6.99 13.46 -20.80
N ASP A 82 -8.31 13.46 -20.97
CA ASP A 82 -9.22 14.28 -20.17
C ASP A 82 -9.52 13.56 -18.87
N LEU A 83 -8.97 14.04 -17.77
CA LEU A 83 -9.19 13.48 -16.44
C LEU A 83 -10.24 14.29 -15.71
N LEU A 84 -11.18 13.61 -15.05
CA LEU A 84 -12.14 14.24 -14.15
C LEU A 84 -11.44 14.69 -12.88
N ASP A 85 -11.80 15.86 -12.40
CA ASP A 85 -11.35 16.36 -11.11
C ASP A 85 -11.88 15.51 -9.96
N GLU A 86 -11.17 15.48 -8.83
CA GLU A 86 -11.59 14.69 -7.65
C GLU A 86 -12.96 15.11 -7.11
N GLU A 87 -13.39 16.36 -7.38
CA GLU A 87 -14.71 16.88 -7.02
C GLU A 87 -15.84 16.43 -7.95
N GLU A 88 -15.52 15.84 -9.10
CA GLU A 88 -16.50 15.41 -10.11
C GLU A 88 -16.97 13.97 -9.97
N TYR A 89 -16.38 13.22 -9.05
CA TYR A 89 -16.81 11.86 -8.73
C TYR A 89 -16.71 11.56 -7.24
N ALA A 90 -17.48 10.60 -6.78
CA ALA A 90 -17.46 10.15 -5.39
C ALA A 90 -17.78 8.66 -5.27
N ILE A 91 -17.28 8.04 -4.21
CA ILE A 91 -17.77 6.73 -3.78
C ILE A 91 -19.05 6.94 -2.98
N TYR A 92 -20.14 6.47 -3.53
CA TYR A 92 -21.49 6.60 -2.95
C TYR A 92 -21.97 5.27 -2.38
N GLN A 93 -22.36 5.30 -1.12
CA GLN A 93 -22.91 4.13 -0.43
C GLN A 93 -24.44 4.14 -0.56
N THR A 94 -24.98 3.12 -1.24
CA THR A 94 -26.41 2.83 -1.21
C THR A 94 -26.75 1.90 -0.05
N THR A 95 -28.03 1.62 0.16
CA THR A 95 -28.47 0.62 1.16
C THR A 95 -28.00 -0.80 0.84
N SER A 96 -27.66 -1.09 -0.40
CA SER A 96 -27.29 -2.44 -0.87
C SER A 96 -25.83 -2.58 -1.30
N ALA A 97 -25.19 -1.51 -1.80
CA ALA A 97 -23.83 -1.58 -2.35
C ALA A 97 -23.16 -0.20 -2.39
N LYS A 98 -21.82 -0.21 -2.45
CA LYS A 98 -21.05 0.98 -2.83
C LYS A 98 -21.02 1.11 -4.34
N LYS A 99 -21.05 2.35 -4.83
CA LYS A 99 -21.02 2.70 -6.25
C LYS A 99 -20.05 3.85 -6.50
N VAL A 100 -19.54 3.95 -7.71
CA VAL A 100 -18.91 5.17 -8.22
C VAL A 100 -20.03 6.06 -8.75
N ARG A 101 -20.15 7.27 -8.22
CA ARG A 101 -21.05 8.30 -8.70
C ARG A 101 -20.29 9.37 -9.44
N LEU A 102 -20.64 9.61 -10.69
CA LEU A 102 -20.16 10.74 -11.48
C LEU A 102 -21.10 11.92 -11.22
N LEU A 103 -20.57 13.04 -10.74
CA LEU A 103 -21.40 14.15 -10.25
C LEU A 103 -21.79 15.12 -11.37
N THR A 104 -20.93 15.28 -12.36
CA THR A 104 -21.09 16.29 -13.43
C THR A 104 -21.52 15.71 -14.77
N ILE A 105 -21.33 14.41 -14.98
CA ILE A 105 -21.54 13.75 -16.26
C ILE A 105 -22.40 12.48 -16.12
N ALA A 106 -23.05 12.10 -17.20
CA ALA A 106 -23.79 10.83 -17.34
C ALA A 106 -23.43 10.21 -18.71
N PRO A 107 -22.34 9.43 -18.81
CA PRO A 107 -21.87 8.87 -20.07
C PRO A 107 -22.96 8.03 -20.75
N PRO A 108 -23.26 8.28 -22.04
CA PRO A 108 -24.23 7.48 -22.78
C PRO A 108 -23.71 6.07 -23.06
N ALA A 109 -24.59 5.15 -23.44
CA ALA A 109 -24.25 3.75 -23.71
C ALA A 109 -23.27 3.53 -24.89
N THR A 110 -23.03 4.58 -25.67
CA THR A 110 -22.07 4.58 -26.79
C THR A 110 -20.65 4.98 -26.37
N GLU A 111 -20.49 5.44 -25.17
CA GLU A 111 -19.23 5.96 -24.65
C GLU A 111 -18.73 5.16 -23.46
N THR A 112 -17.44 5.22 -23.24
CA THR A 112 -16.77 4.57 -22.10
C THR A 112 -16.00 5.59 -21.29
N PHE A 113 -15.91 5.35 -20.01
CA PHE A 113 -14.96 6.04 -19.13
C PHE A 113 -14.01 5.03 -18.50
N ARG A 114 -12.79 5.47 -18.23
CA ARG A 114 -11.73 4.62 -17.70
C ARG A 114 -11.48 4.94 -16.25
N VAL A 115 -11.60 3.93 -15.39
CA VAL A 115 -11.33 4.06 -13.97
C VAL A 115 -9.99 3.44 -13.65
N THR A 116 -9.08 4.23 -13.13
CA THR A 116 -7.79 3.80 -12.59
C THR A 116 -7.89 3.78 -11.07
N PHE A 117 -7.67 2.62 -10.45
CA PHE A 117 -7.83 2.45 -9.01
C PHE A 117 -6.77 1.53 -8.42
N THR A 118 -6.63 1.54 -7.11
CA THR A 118 -5.64 0.72 -6.40
C THR A 118 -6.22 -0.64 -6.02
N ILE A 119 -5.36 -1.66 -6.09
CA ILE A 119 -5.63 -3.02 -5.62
C ILE A 119 -4.47 -3.54 -4.77
N PRO A 120 -4.71 -4.48 -3.84
CA PRO A 120 -3.63 -5.13 -3.12
C PRO A 120 -2.67 -5.84 -4.07
N ARG A 121 -1.41 -5.88 -3.70
CA ARG A 121 -0.42 -6.70 -4.42
C ARG A 121 -0.54 -8.16 -4.00
N THR A 122 -0.16 -8.99 -4.93
CA THR A 122 0.09 -10.42 -4.72
C THR A 122 1.59 -10.69 -4.82
N GLU A 123 2.03 -11.87 -4.48
CA GLU A 123 3.42 -12.30 -4.66
C GLU A 123 3.96 -12.12 -6.09
N LEU A 124 3.05 -12.18 -7.09
CA LEU A 124 3.38 -12.05 -8.52
C LEU A 124 3.48 -10.60 -8.99
N THR A 125 2.89 -9.66 -8.25
CA THR A 125 2.82 -8.26 -8.65
C THR A 125 3.83 -7.38 -7.91
N ILE A 126 4.69 -7.98 -7.08
CA ILE A 126 5.78 -7.25 -6.43
C ILE A 126 6.84 -6.92 -7.49
N PRO A 127 7.22 -5.65 -7.65
CA PRO A 127 8.31 -5.27 -8.56
C PRO A 127 9.63 -5.91 -8.15
N ASP A 128 10.45 -6.33 -9.11
CA ASP A 128 11.75 -6.97 -8.85
C ASP A 128 12.66 -6.12 -7.96
N ASN A 129 12.64 -4.80 -8.13
CA ASN A 129 13.41 -3.87 -7.32
C ASN A 129 12.98 -3.83 -5.84
N ASP A 130 11.77 -4.28 -5.53
CA ASP A 130 11.20 -4.23 -4.17
C ASP A 130 11.25 -5.59 -3.46
N VAL A 131 11.64 -6.64 -4.17
CA VAL A 131 11.71 -8.02 -3.63
C VAL A 131 12.57 -8.11 -2.37
N ASP A 132 13.74 -7.45 -2.36
CA ASP A 132 14.63 -7.48 -1.21
C ASP A 132 14.10 -6.64 -0.04
N ALA A 133 13.39 -5.56 -0.31
CA ALA A 133 12.71 -4.77 0.71
C ALA A 133 11.56 -5.57 1.36
N LEU A 134 10.76 -6.27 0.56
CA LEU A 134 9.72 -7.17 1.07
C LEU A 134 10.34 -8.31 1.90
N ALA A 135 11.45 -8.89 1.45
CA ALA A 135 12.15 -9.93 2.19
C ALA A 135 12.70 -9.40 3.53
N ASN A 136 13.17 -8.14 3.59
CA ASN A 136 13.57 -7.51 4.84
C ASN A 136 12.38 -7.33 5.80
N LEU A 137 11.23 -6.90 5.28
CA LEU A 137 10.01 -6.75 6.06
C LEU A 137 9.53 -8.11 6.61
N ALA A 138 9.43 -9.13 5.77
CA ALA A 138 9.01 -10.46 6.20
C ALA A 138 10.01 -11.10 7.20
N ALA A 139 11.31 -10.93 6.97
CA ALA A 139 12.34 -11.39 7.90
C ALA A 139 12.29 -10.65 9.24
N SER A 140 11.93 -9.35 9.25
CA SER A 140 11.73 -8.61 10.51
C SER A 140 10.60 -9.20 11.34
N LEU A 141 9.46 -9.54 10.71
CA LEU A 141 8.33 -10.19 11.39
C LEU A 141 8.72 -11.57 11.94
N CYS A 142 9.45 -12.37 11.19
CA CYS A 142 9.97 -13.65 11.63
C CYS A 142 10.91 -13.50 12.85
N LEU A 143 11.78 -12.50 12.84
CA LEU A 143 12.71 -12.24 13.95
C LEU A 143 11.99 -11.71 15.20
N GLU A 144 10.90 -10.96 15.05
CA GLU A 144 10.04 -10.56 16.17
C GLU A 144 9.38 -11.77 16.81
N GLU A 145 8.88 -12.70 16.00
CA GLU A 145 8.31 -13.98 16.50
C GLU A 145 9.36 -14.79 17.29
N LEU A 146 10.57 -14.89 16.74
CA LEU A 146 11.71 -15.54 17.45
C LEU A 146 12.06 -14.82 18.75
N ALA A 147 12.14 -13.49 18.72
CA ALA A 147 12.41 -12.70 19.93
C ALA A 147 11.37 -13.00 21.04
N ASN A 148 10.09 -13.03 20.67
CA ASN A 148 9.01 -13.36 21.57
C ASN A 148 9.10 -14.81 22.10
N ALA A 149 9.42 -15.77 21.24
CA ALA A 149 9.59 -17.17 21.62
C ALA A 149 10.74 -17.37 22.61
N TYR A 150 11.83 -16.59 22.46
CA TYR A 150 12.96 -16.65 23.38
C TYR A 150 12.72 -15.93 24.71
N THR A 151 11.91 -14.87 24.73
CA THR A 151 11.56 -14.18 25.97
C THR A 151 10.59 -14.99 26.84
N GLN A 152 9.82 -15.90 26.24
CA GLN A 152 8.87 -16.76 26.96
C GLN A 152 9.52 -18.03 27.54
N THR A 153 10.72 -18.40 27.09
CA THR A 153 11.45 -19.51 27.70
C THR A 153 12.01 -19.05 29.04
N SER A 154 11.43 -19.59 30.15
CA SER A 154 11.99 -19.36 31.48
C SER A 154 13.37 -20.00 31.57
N ASP A 155 14.33 -19.27 32.15
CA ASP A 155 15.59 -19.83 32.57
C ASP A 155 15.31 -20.99 33.57
N SER A 156 15.54 -22.22 33.16
CA SER A 156 15.75 -23.28 34.16
C SER A 156 17.12 -23.05 34.76
N THR A 157 17.12 -22.36 35.87
CA THR A 157 18.28 -22.06 36.67
C THR A 157 18.98 -23.31 37.16
N ILE A 158 20.29 -23.18 37.28
CA ILE A 158 21.23 -24.06 37.99
C ILE A 158 22.00 -25.00 37.04
N GLY A 159 23.05 -24.47 36.48
CA GLY A 159 24.12 -25.15 35.82
C GLY A 159 25.06 -24.16 35.15
N ALA A 160 26.34 -24.37 35.27
CA ALA A 160 27.40 -23.44 34.80
C ALA A 160 27.43 -23.16 33.28
N ASP A 161 26.35 -23.46 32.60
CA ASP A 161 26.17 -23.28 31.14
C ASP A 161 24.86 -22.53 30.82
N SER A 162 24.56 -21.48 31.60
CA SER A 162 23.42 -20.64 31.35
C SER A 162 23.64 -19.80 30.09
N VAL A 163 23.28 -20.35 28.95
CA VAL A 163 23.06 -19.56 27.74
C VAL A 163 22.01 -18.50 28.09
N ASN A 164 22.43 -17.24 28.09
CA ASN A 164 21.58 -16.14 28.47
C ASN A 164 20.49 -15.93 27.41
N TRP A 165 19.36 -16.64 27.53
CA TRP A 165 18.22 -16.57 26.63
C TRP A 165 17.63 -15.17 26.51
N ARG A 166 17.76 -14.35 27.57
CA ARG A 166 17.40 -12.94 27.53
C ARG A 166 18.21 -12.15 26.50
N SER A 167 19.51 -12.46 26.36
CA SER A 167 20.35 -11.78 25.34
C SER A 167 19.92 -12.18 23.94
N LYS A 168 19.54 -13.44 23.69
CA LYS A 168 19.08 -13.90 22.38
C LYS A 168 17.79 -13.22 21.93
N GLY A 169 16.77 -13.16 22.83
CA GLY A 169 15.55 -12.42 22.53
C GLY A 169 15.80 -10.97 22.17
N TYR A 170 16.69 -10.30 22.90
CA TYR A 170 17.11 -8.92 22.63
C TYR A 170 17.82 -8.79 21.29
N GLU A 171 18.78 -9.68 20.98
CA GLU A 171 19.52 -9.67 19.71
C GLU A 171 18.60 -9.87 18.52
N PHE A 172 17.65 -10.82 18.58
CA PHE A 172 16.63 -11.00 17.54
C PHE A 172 15.78 -9.76 17.39
N GLY A 173 15.34 -9.14 18.46
CA GLY A 173 14.59 -7.89 18.45
C GLY A 173 15.36 -6.73 17.80
N GLN A 174 16.66 -6.59 18.06
CA GLN A 174 17.50 -5.57 17.44
C GLN A 174 17.68 -5.83 15.93
N ARG A 175 17.88 -7.10 15.54
CA ARG A 175 17.95 -7.47 14.12
C ARG A 175 16.63 -7.22 13.40
N ALA A 176 15.50 -7.52 14.03
CA ALA A 176 14.17 -7.21 13.50
C ALA A 176 14.01 -5.71 13.22
N LYS A 177 14.33 -4.88 14.22
CA LYS A 177 14.27 -3.41 14.06
C LYS A 177 15.14 -2.91 12.90
N ARG A 178 16.38 -3.44 12.78
CA ARG A 178 17.29 -3.07 11.69
C ARG A 178 16.71 -3.43 10.32
N LEU A 179 16.16 -4.64 10.14
CA LEU A 179 15.59 -5.04 8.87
C LEU A 179 14.33 -4.23 8.54
N TYR A 180 13.50 -3.95 9.53
CA TYR A 180 12.36 -3.07 9.35
C TYR A 180 12.78 -1.64 8.97
N GLN A 181 13.86 -1.12 9.55
CA GLN A 181 14.41 0.19 9.18
C GLN A 181 14.91 0.20 7.74
N LEU A 182 15.63 -0.84 7.29
CA LEU A 182 16.06 -0.97 5.88
C LEU A 182 14.86 -0.99 4.92
N TYR A 183 13.76 -1.65 5.32
CA TYR A 183 12.53 -1.61 4.56
C TYR A 183 11.96 -0.19 4.48
N LYS A 184 11.85 0.53 5.60
CA LYS A 184 11.35 1.91 5.63
C LYS A 184 12.19 2.85 4.77
N GLU A 185 13.52 2.74 4.87
CA GLU A 185 14.46 3.52 4.06
C GLU A 185 14.25 3.27 2.55
N HIS A 186 14.12 1.99 2.14
CA HIS A 186 13.84 1.65 0.75
C HIS A 186 12.51 2.24 0.26
N MET A 187 11.47 2.20 1.11
CA MET A 187 10.16 2.73 0.79
C MET A 187 10.06 4.25 0.90
N GLY A 188 11.11 4.94 1.39
CA GLY A 188 11.09 6.38 1.62
C GLY A 188 10.18 6.82 2.77
N ILE A 189 9.82 5.91 3.68
CA ILE A 189 8.96 6.20 4.83
C ILE A 189 9.78 6.90 5.92
N LYS A 190 9.43 8.12 6.26
CA LYS A 190 10.06 8.88 7.35
C LYS A 190 9.37 8.60 8.68
N GLU A 191 10.11 8.73 9.79
CA GLU A 191 9.50 8.69 11.12
C GLU A 191 8.54 9.88 11.28
N GLY A 192 7.30 9.56 11.68
CA GLY A 192 6.23 10.56 11.84
C GLY A 192 5.31 10.70 10.62
N ASP A 193 5.60 10.09 9.49
CA ASP A 193 4.66 10.03 8.38
C ASP A 193 3.44 9.17 8.77
N LEU A 194 2.27 9.83 8.84
CA LEU A 194 1.00 9.16 9.14
C LEU A 194 0.37 8.52 7.91
N THR A 195 0.76 8.98 6.71
CA THR A 195 0.22 8.51 5.44
C THR A 195 1.26 7.72 4.67
N PRO A 196 0.88 6.57 4.07
CA PRO A 196 1.78 5.83 3.18
C PRO A 196 2.18 6.70 1.98
N PRO A 197 3.46 6.64 1.52
CA PRO A 197 3.92 7.44 0.38
C PRO A 197 3.09 7.27 -0.89
N ALA A 198 2.50 6.10 -1.08
CA ALA A 198 1.68 5.79 -2.25
C ALA A 198 0.27 6.39 -2.23
N SER A 199 -0.18 6.91 -1.08
CA SER A 199 -1.48 7.57 -0.95
C SER A 199 -1.39 9.10 -1.02
N ALA A 200 -0.19 9.66 -1.11
CA ALA A 200 -0.02 11.08 -1.33
C ALA A 200 -0.21 11.39 -2.82
N VAL A 201 -1.42 11.70 -3.22
CA VAL A 201 -1.66 12.44 -4.45
C VAL A 201 -1.29 13.89 -4.15
N ILE A 202 -0.10 14.30 -4.54
CA ILE A 202 0.26 15.72 -4.52
C ILE A 202 -0.33 16.31 -5.78
N ASP A 203 -1.51 16.89 -5.67
CA ASP A 203 -2.01 17.78 -6.69
C ASP A 203 -1.18 19.07 -6.64
N LEU A 204 -0.24 19.18 -7.55
CA LEU A 204 0.56 20.38 -7.74
C LEU A 204 -0.25 21.50 -8.39
N GLU A 205 -1.40 21.18 -8.94
CA GLU A 205 -2.38 22.11 -9.51
C GLU A 205 -3.54 22.35 -8.54
N LEU A 206 -3.26 22.77 -7.32
CA LEU A 206 -4.27 23.30 -6.43
C LEU A 206 -4.86 24.55 -7.05
N ASN A 207 -5.88 24.36 -7.87
CA ASN A 207 -6.71 25.44 -8.36
C ASN A 207 -7.44 26.05 -7.16
N TYR A 208 -7.07 27.24 -6.79
CA TYR A 208 -7.87 28.02 -5.85
C TYR A 208 -9.27 28.22 -6.42
N PRO A 209 -10.32 28.24 -5.59
CA PRO A 209 -11.65 28.65 -6.03
C PRO A 209 -11.56 29.96 -6.80
N GLY A 210 -11.69 29.92 -8.14
CA GLY A 210 -11.51 31.06 -9.01
C GLY A 210 -10.39 30.93 -10.05
N GLY A 211 -9.80 29.74 -10.25
CA GLY A 211 -8.88 29.45 -11.37
C GLY A 211 -7.53 30.18 -11.32
N ALA A 212 -7.06 30.60 -10.15
CA ALA A 212 -5.79 31.26 -10.00
C ALA A 212 -4.73 30.28 -9.46
N ASP A 213 -3.68 30.04 -10.21
CA ASP A 213 -2.50 29.31 -9.80
C ASP A 213 -1.93 29.89 -8.49
N ARG A 214 -1.42 29.02 -7.59
CA ARG A 214 -0.76 29.42 -6.34
C ARG A 214 0.41 30.37 -6.52
N LEU A 215 1.01 30.39 -7.70
CA LEU A 215 2.12 31.26 -8.05
C LEU A 215 1.66 32.64 -8.54
N THR A 216 0.36 32.86 -8.77
CA THR A 216 -0.13 34.17 -9.16
C THR A 216 -0.24 35.11 -7.96
N HIS A 217 0.43 36.25 -8.10
CA HIS A 217 0.52 37.25 -7.03
C HIS A 217 -0.89 37.78 -6.63
N PRO A 218 -1.22 37.91 -5.33
CA PRO A 218 -2.55 38.33 -4.86
C PRO A 218 -3.06 39.66 -5.42
N ARG A 219 -2.19 40.49 -5.98
CA ARG A 219 -2.54 41.78 -6.60
C ARG A 219 -3.36 41.65 -7.89
N TRP A 220 -3.30 40.55 -8.63
CA TRP A 220 -4.04 40.37 -9.88
C TRP A 220 -5.55 40.15 -9.67
N ARG A 221 -5.98 39.88 -8.44
CA ARG A 221 -7.41 39.75 -8.13
C ARG A 221 -8.17 41.06 -7.96
N ARG A 222 -7.46 42.18 -7.80
CA ARG A 222 -8.12 43.49 -7.54
C ARG A 222 -8.54 44.24 -8.79
N ASP A 223 -7.99 43.91 -9.93
CA ASP A 223 -8.19 44.68 -11.18
C ASP A 223 -9.24 44.06 -12.12
N ARG A 224 -9.96 43.03 -11.71
CA ARG A 224 -11.11 42.47 -12.44
C ARG A 224 -12.43 42.73 -11.70
N ARG A 225 -12.76 44.01 -11.55
CA ARG A 225 -14.13 44.45 -11.30
C ARG A 225 -14.58 45.34 -12.44
#